data_4e2b496a9fa7f3d441bc99a563b043ee
#
_entry.id   4e2b496a9fa7f3d441bc99a563b043ee
#
_cell.length_a   1.000
_cell.length_b   1.000
_cell.length_c   1.000
_cell.angle_alpha   90.00
_cell.angle_beta   90.00
_cell.angle_gamma   90.00
#
_symmetry.space_group_name_H-M   'P 1'
#
loop_
_entity.id
_entity.type
_entity.pdbx_description
1 polymer ?
#
loop_
_entity_poly.entity_id
_entity_poly.type
_entity_poly.pdbx_seq_one_letter_code
_entity_poly.pdbx_strand_id
1 'polypeptide(L)'
;MQSRQSGLTQETSAAKAGISVRSAHRLEHGGPRKKSQRQWKTRTDPFAVVWESELVPLLVKEPKLTGLTLWEYLDEHHPDDYPYKLLRTLQRRVKHWRATHGPDNPVMFRQSLPPGQQGLSDFTHPRTAVTIAGQPFPHLIYQYRLAFSGWRCSHVVRGGESYSALAQGLQNALHKSGGTPVEHRTDSLSAAYVNQSQEKQLTDAYEGLCQHYGMIGTTNNPGLGHENGAVETAHSSLKHRLEQAIKVRGNADFDSVSDYQALIDRCTDRLNRYTLTRFEEEQKYLQPLPKYRFMDYSEITAKVTTSSTIAVKRSLYTVPSRLIGETLRIHLYHDKLIGFVGQTQVIELPRVFAQTPTGRARRIDYRHVIHSLAAKPQAFRFSNFRDELFPNDNYRQLWKIADHNLAAKDACKWMVAVLRIAADHQCERELGQTLLLQAQADALPSLKSLQAQYLKKQDQPELITKQHDIADYDKLLSGCWIKPHIQGGSVCLSR
;
A
#
# COMPACT_ATOMS: atom_id res chain seq x y z
N MET A 1 32.12 48.76 39.51
CA MET A 1 32.72 49.41 40.69
C MET A 1 33.94 50.27 40.32
N GLN A 2 35.02 49.76 39.75
CA GLN A 2 36.22 50.54 39.39
C GLN A 2 35.97 51.78 38.51
N SER A 3 35.07 51.68 37.52
CA SER A 3 34.67 52.82 36.65
C SER A 3 33.94 53.93 37.41
N ARG A 4 33.24 53.61 38.51
CA ARG A 4 32.60 54.62 39.39
C ARG A 4 33.63 55.32 40.31
N GLN A 5 34.63 54.60 40.79
CA GLN A 5 35.72 55.14 41.57
C GLN A 5 36.62 56.12 40.76
N SER A 6 36.62 55.96 39.42
CA SER A 6 37.29 56.91 38.51
C SER A 6 36.44 58.14 38.12
N GLY A 7 35.29 58.38 38.79
CA GLY A 7 34.49 59.59 38.62
C GLY A 7 33.46 59.53 37.47
N LEU A 8 33.32 58.39 36.79
CA LEU A 8 32.31 58.26 35.72
C LEU A 8 30.90 58.17 36.26
N THR A 9 29.91 58.65 35.47
CA THR A 9 28.49 58.57 35.84
C THR A 9 28.04 57.12 35.91
N GLN A 10 26.93 56.84 36.59
CA GLN A 10 26.36 55.50 36.72
C GLN A 10 25.99 54.92 35.34
N GLU A 11 25.41 55.74 34.46
CA GLU A 11 25.02 55.34 33.10
C GLU A 11 26.22 54.95 32.27
N THR A 12 27.28 55.77 32.28
CA THR A 12 28.52 55.51 31.56
C THR A 12 29.23 54.23 32.07
N SER A 13 29.21 54.03 33.39
CA SER A 13 29.81 52.87 34.04
C SER A 13 28.99 51.58 33.74
N ALA A 14 27.66 51.67 33.68
CA ALA A 14 26.79 50.59 33.31
C ALA A 14 26.98 50.19 31.83
N ALA A 15 27.05 51.21 30.95
CA ALA A 15 27.30 50.95 29.52
C ALA A 15 28.68 50.27 29.26
N LYS A 16 29.73 50.75 29.95
CA LYS A 16 31.06 50.11 29.91
C LYS A 16 31.07 48.69 30.43
N ALA A 17 30.21 48.34 31.38
CA ALA A 17 30.12 47.00 31.95
C ALA A 17 29.13 46.12 31.21
N GLY A 18 28.47 46.58 30.15
CA GLY A 18 27.46 45.82 29.38
C GLY A 18 26.24 45.43 30.18
N ILE A 19 25.86 46.21 31.21
CA ILE A 19 24.71 45.96 32.08
C ILE A 19 23.72 47.14 32.05
N SER A 20 22.42 46.87 32.33
CA SER A 20 21.46 47.95 32.44
C SER A 20 21.74 48.88 33.64
N VAL A 21 21.41 50.19 33.53
CA VAL A 21 21.55 51.19 34.63
C VAL A 21 20.86 50.70 35.91
N ARG A 22 19.69 50.04 35.78
CA ARG A 22 18.97 49.45 36.90
C ARG A 22 19.75 48.32 37.60
N SER A 23 20.51 47.53 36.81
CA SER A 23 21.35 46.47 37.35
C SER A 23 22.61 47.08 38.03
N ALA A 24 23.18 48.15 37.48
CA ALA A 24 24.29 48.87 38.07
C ALA A 24 23.89 49.53 39.41
N HIS A 25 22.72 50.22 39.48
CA HIS A 25 22.18 50.76 40.68
C HIS A 25 21.98 49.71 41.79
N ARG A 26 21.46 48.54 41.41
CA ARG A 26 21.25 47.42 42.35
C ARG A 26 22.56 46.85 42.89
N LEU A 27 23.63 46.80 42.06
CA LEU A 27 24.92 46.36 42.50
C LEU A 27 25.61 47.36 43.44
N GLU A 28 25.37 48.70 43.26
CA GLU A 28 25.93 49.75 44.14
C GLU A 28 25.19 49.78 45.48
N HIS A 29 23.88 49.66 45.51
CA HIS A 29 23.06 49.88 46.70
C HIS A 29 22.48 48.61 47.33
N GLY A 30 22.46 47.49 46.64
CA GLY A 30 21.76 46.27 47.11
C GLY A 30 22.60 45.05 47.32
N GLY A 31 23.86 45.05 46.86
CA GLY A 31 24.69 43.85 46.82
C GLY A 31 24.09 42.71 45.98
N PRO A 32 24.79 41.62 45.67
CA PRO A 32 24.22 40.47 45.03
C PRO A 32 23.12 39.91 45.91
N ARG A 33 21.87 39.84 45.39
CA ARG A 33 20.78 39.14 46.09
C ARG A 33 21.33 37.75 46.42
N LYS A 34 21.51 37.45 47.70
CA LYS A 34 21.66 36.07 48.16
C LYS A 34 20.49 35.34 47.56
N LYS A 35 20.74 34.40 46.62
CA LYS A 35 19.72 33.48 46.14
C LYS A 35 19.19 32.80 47.39
N SER A 36 18.02 33.24 47.89
CA SER A 36 17.34 32.47 48.92
C SER A 36 17.29 31.06 48.37
N GLN A 37 17.81 30.09 49.10
CA GLN A 37 17.61 28.69 48.77
C GLN A 37 16.08 28.52 48.74
N ARG A 38 15.55 28.49 47.51
CA ARG A 38 14.12 28.17 47.34
C ARG A 38 13.99 26.75 47.87
N GLN A 39 13.38 26.61 49.03
CA GLN A 39 12.95 25.33 49.56
C GLN A 39 11.78 24.86 48.69
N TRP A 40 12.10 24.03 47.67
CA TRP A 40 11.14 23.48 46.74
C TRP A 40 10.18 22.46 47.38
N LYS A 41 10.47 22.01 48.61
CA LYS A 41 9.68 21.04 49.37
C LYS A 41 8.86 21.70 50.46
N THR A 42 7.93 22.56 50.07
CA THR A 42 6.98 23.20 51.05
C THR A 42 5.68 22.41 51.22
N ARG A 43 5.41 21.41 50.40
CA ARG A 43 4.20 20.59 50.53
C ARG A 43 4.59 19.23 51.14
N THR A 44 3.83 18.82 52.13
CA THR A 44 3.91 17.49 52.71
C THR A 44 3.67 16.45 51.62
N ASP A 45 4.49 15.41 51.58
CA ASP A 45 4.33 14.33 50.62
C ASP A 45 3.09 13.51 50.94
N PRO A 46 2.08 13.48 50.10
CA PRO A 46 0.84 12.77 50.38
C PRO A 46 0.99 11.23 50.49
N PHE A 47 2.09 10.69 49.97
CA PHE A 47 2.34 9.24 49.98
C PHE A 47 3.40 8.83 51.00
N ALA A 48 3.82 9.74 51.93
CA ALA A 48 4.93 9.44 52.83
C ALA A 48 4.67 8.22 53.71
N VAL A 49 3.44 8.01 54.15
CA VAL A 49 3.06 6.90 55.04
C VAL A 49 3.09 5.55 54.35
N VAL A 50 2.50 5.46 53.15
CA VAL A 50 2.34 4.17 52.39
C VAL A 50 3.49 3.89 51.45
N TRP A 51 4.38 4.87 51.27
CA TRP A 51 5.43 4.71 50.22
C TRP A 51 6.41 3.60 50.54
N GLU A 52 7.03 3.66 51.73
CA GLU A 52 8.05 2.68 52.12
C GLU A 52 7.42 1.38 52.62
N SER A 53 6.22 1.43 53.25
CA SER A 53 5.57 0.29 53.83
C SER A 53 4.84 -0.60 52.82
N GLU A 54 4.27 -0.03 51.77
CA GLU A 54 3.39 -0.74 50.84
C GLU A 54 3.87 -0.63 49.39
N LEU A 55 4.11 0.61 48.87
CA LEU A 55 4.37 0.80 47.47
C LEU A 55 5.78 0.38 47.01
N VAL A 56 6.80 0.61 47.85
CA VAL A 56 8.17 0.17 47.53
C VAL A 56 8.29 -1.36 47.49
N PRO A 57 7.74 -2.14 48.43
CA PRO A 57 7.75 -3.59 48.33
C PRO A 57 7.07 -4.12 47.08
N LEU A 58 5.97 -3.53 46.65
CA LEU A 58 5.28 -3.86 45.38
C LEU A 58 6.15 -3.55 44.18
N LEU A 59 6.80 -2.40 44.16
CA LEU A 59 7.70 -1.97 43.07
C LEU A 59 9.00 -2.81 43.03
N VAL A 60 9.50 -3.27 44.16
CA VAL A 60 10.67 -4.18 44.23
C VAL A 60 10.29 -5.54 43.67
N LYS A 61 9.09 -6.06 44.01
CA LYS A 61 8.60 -7.34 43.52
C LYS A 61 8.29 -7.30 42.03
N GLU A 62 7.66 -6.21 41.54
CA GLU A 62 7.30 -6.02 40.13
C GLU A 62 7.53 -4.56 39.69
N PRO A 63 8.74 -4.24 39.22
CA PRO A 63 9.11 -2.88 38.85
C PRO A 63 8.30 -2.28 37.69
N LYS A 64 7.56 -3.13 36.94
CA LYS A 64 6.76 -2.69 35.79
C LYS A 64 5.35 -2.23 36.16
N LEU A 65 4.92 -2.35 37.42
CA LEU A 65 3.60 -1.88 37.88
C LEU A 65 3.37 -0.43 37.51
N THR A 66 2.26 -0.15 36.82
CA THR A 66 1.96 1.22 36.42
C THR A 66 1.59 2.09 37.62
N GLY A 67 1.81 3.41 37.52
CA GLY A 67 1.36 4.31 38.58
C GLY A 67 -0.17 4.35 38.72
N LEU A 68 -0.93 3.96 37.70
CA LEU A 68 -2.39 3.79 37.78
C LEU A 68 -2.73 2.56 38.62
N THR A 69 -2.14 1.42 38.34
CA THR A 69 -2.37 0.18 39.10
C THR A 69 -2.01 0.34 40.59
N LEU A 70 -0.93 1.09 40.88
CA LEU A 70 -0.58 1.40 42.27
C LEU A 70 -1.55 2.37 42.92
N TRP A 71 -2.15 3.27 42.16
CA TRP A 71 -3.21 4.16 42.68
C TRP A 71 -4.51 3.36 42.93
N GLU A 72 -4.90 2.45 42.00
CA GLU A 72 -6.05 1.56 42.17
C GLU A 72 -5.88 0.67 43.41
N TYR A 73 -4.67 0.15 43.65
CA TYR A 73 -4.33 -0.59 44.87
C TYR A 73 -4.54 0.26 46.13
N LEU A 74 -4.13 1.55 46.14
CA LEU A 74 -4.34 2.46 47.28
C LEU A 74 -5.81 2.79 47.45
N ASP A 75 -6.56 2.96 46.40
CA ASP A 75 -8.02 3.24 46.44
C ASP A 75 -8.79 2.07 47.06
N GLU A 76 -8.38 0.82 46.78
CA GLU A 76 -8.98 -0.39 47.35
C GLU A 76 -8.63 -0.59 48.85
N HIS A 77 -7.37 -0.28 49.25
CA HIS A 77 -6.88 -0.58 50.60
C HIS A 77 -7.02 0.59 51.56
N HIS A 78 -7.11 1.79 51.05
CA HIS A 78 -7.27 3.06 51.78
C HIS A 78 -8.34 3.92 51.12
N PRO A 79 -9.63 3.53 51.20
CA PRO A 79 -10.72 4.24 50.56
C PRO A 79 -10.74 5.75 51.00
N ASP A 80 -10.88 6.64 50.00
CA ASP A 80 -10.98 8.09 50.14
C ASP A 80 -9.70 8.86 50.61
N ASP A 81 -8.64 8.17 51.03
CA ASP A 81 -7.39 8.80 51.47
C ASP A 81 -6.56 9.38 50.33
N TYR A 82 -6.61 8.72 49.16
CA TYR A 82 -5.80 9.05 48.00
C TYR A 82 -6.64 9.42 46.76
N PRO A 83 -7.25 10.61 46.75
CA PRO A 83 -8.12 11.01 45.65
C PRO A 83 -7.38 11.01 44.29
N TYR A 84 -8.11 10.74 43.21
CA TYR A 84 -7.59 10.61 41.83
C TYR A 84 -6.68 11.77 41.37
N LYS A 85 -6.91 12.98 41.87
CA LYS A 85 -6.04 14.13 41.60
C LYS A 85 -4.57 13.94 42.00
N LEU A 86 -4.29 12.97 42.89
CA LEU A 86 -2.92 12.61 43.32
C LEU A 86 -2.22 11.63 42.35
N LEU A 87 -2.93 10.98 41.43
CA LEU A 87 -2.37 10.01 40.50
C LEU A 87 -1.12 10.54 39.77
N ARG A 88 -1.16 11.79 39.29
CA ARG A 88 -0.01 12.38 38.59
C ARG A 88 1.21 12.56 39.51
N THR A 89 0.98 12.83 40.78
CA THR A 89 2.04 12.91 41.79
C THR A 89 2.66 11.54 42.04
N LEU A 90 1.81 10.51 42.17
CA LEU A 90 2.24 9.12 42.30
C LEU A 90 3.05 8.66 41.09
N GLN A 91 2.56 8.91 39.88
CA GLN A 91 3.27 8.58 38.61
C GLN A 91 4.68 9.21 38.56
N ARG A 92 4.81 10.47 39.00
CA ARG A 92 6.11 11.16 39.07
C ARG A 92 7.04 10.52 40.12
N ARG A 93 6.49 10.13 41.26
CA ARG A 93 7.24 9.48 42.34
C ARG A 93 7.70 8.10 41.92
N VAL A 94 6.84 7.29 41.30
CA VAL A 94 7.19 5.99 40.72
C VAL A 94 8.27 6.13 39.64
N LYS A 95 8.15 7.11 38.75
CA LYS A 95 9.18 7.43 37.75
C LYS A 95 10.52 7.77 38.40
N HIS A 96 10.51 8.58 39.45
CA HIS A 96 11.71 8.94 40.19
C HIS A 96 12.33 7.71 40.88
N TRP A 97 11.55 6.90 41.55
CA TRP A 97 11.99 5.67 42.19
C TRP A 97 12.62 4.70 41.18
N ARG A 98 11.99 4.51 40.03
CA ARG A 98 12.58 3.69 38.96
C ARG A 98 13.93 4.22 38.45
N ALA A 99 14.09 5.51 38.40
CA ALA A 99 15.34 6.11 37.95
C ALA A 99 16.46 6.02 39.00
N THR A 100 16.09 5.89 40.29
CA THR A 100 17.06 5.89 41.41
C THR A 100 17.30 4.50 42.03
N HIS A 101 16.31 3.64 42.01
CA HIS A 101 16.31 2.36 42.71
C HIS A 101 15.78 1.20 41.84
N GLY A 102 15.22 1.50 40.67
CA GLY A 102 14.67 0.47 39.79
C GLY A 102 15.78 -0.37 39.13
N PRO A 103 15.42 -1.51 38.55
CA PRO A 103 16.38 -2.32 37.80
C PRO A 103 16.86 -1.60 36.55
N ASP A 104 18.03 -2.00 36.08
CA ASP A 104 18.59 -1.48 34.83
C ASP A 104 17.67 -1.78 33.66
N ASN A 105 17.48 -0.81 32.80
CA ASN A 105 16.78 -1.00 31.55
C ASN A 105 17.72 -1.63 30.50
N PRO A 106 17.23 -2.51 29.62
CA PRO A 106 18.04 -3.05 28.55
C PRO A 106 18.54 -1.92 27.65
N VAL A 107 19.84 -1.88 27.43
CA VAL A 107 20.49 -0.89 26.57
C VAL A 107 20.40 -1.38 25.13
N MET A 108 19.83 -0.56 24.26
CA MET A 108 19.88 -0.80 22.81
C MET A 108 21.17 -0.23 22.23
N PHE A 109 22.09 -1.11 21.82
CA PHE A 109 23.29 -0.71 21.10
C PHE A 109 22.95 -0.46 19.63
N ARG A 110 23.07 0.79 19.18
CA ARG A 110 22.92 1.10 17.76
C ARG A 110 24.04 0.46 16.98
N GLN A 111 23.67 -0.47 16.08
CA GLN A 111 24.62 -1.03 15.13
C GLN A 111 24.80 -0.04 13.96
N SER A 112 26.05 0.23 13.59
CA SER A 112 26.41 0.97 12.39
C SER A 112 26.84 -0.04 11.33
N LEU A 113 25.99 -0.28 10.36
CA LEU A 113 26.32 -1.14 9.22
C LEU A 113 27.01 -0.31 8.14
N PRO A 114 27.99 -0.87 7.41
CA PRO A 114 28.57 -0.22 6.25
C PRO A 114 27.53 0.05 5.15
N PRO A 115 27.78 1.03 4.26
CA PRO A 115 26.89 1.27 3.13
C PRO A 115 26.85 0.06 2.19
N GLY A 116 25.67 -0.23 1.65
CA GLY A 116 25.42 -1.36 0.74
C GLY A 116 25.43 -2.75 1.38
N GLN A 117 25.61 -2.83 2.71
CA GLN A 117 25.71 -4.13 3.39
C GLN A 117 24.38 -4.83 3.53
N GLN A 118 23.31 -4.14 3.97
CA GLN A 118 22.08 -4.82 4.35
C GLN A 118 20.82 -4.09 3.89
N GLY A 119 19.89 -4.85 3.31
CA GLY A 119 18.51 -4.48 3.07
C GLY A 119 17.57 -5.24 4.00
N LEU A 120 16.56 -4.56 4.52
CA LEU A 120 15.57 -5.10 5.44
C LEU A 120 14.19 -5.00 4.83
N SER A 121 13.37 -6.03 4.94
CA SER A 121 11.97 -5.95 4.52
C SER A 121 11.02 -6.61 5.50
N ASP A 122 9.80 -6.09 5.53
CA ASP A 122 8.73 -6.59 6.39
C ASP A 122 7.36 -6.15 5.86
N PHE A 123 6.30 -6.81 6.33
CA PHE A 123 4.91 -6.46 6.06
C PHE A 123 4.27 -5.77 7.25
N THR A 124 3.37 -4.86 6.98
CA THR A 124 2.70 -4.13 8.06
C THR A 124 1.27 -3.77 7.70
N HIS A 125 0.37 -3.77 8.68
CA HIS A 125 -1.00 -3.27 8.51
C HIS A 125 -1.03 -1.74 8.54
N PRO A 126 -1.80 -1.09 7.65
CA PRO A 126 -2.08 0.34 7.77
C PRO A 126 -2.88 0.64 9.04
N ARG A 127 -2.75 1.87 9.58
CA ARG A 127 -3.56 2.31 10.74
C ARG A 127 -4.97 2.70 10.37
N THR A 128 -5.16 3.17 9.15
CA THR A 128 -6.46 3.64 8.65
C THR A 128 -6.99 2.65 7.64
N ALA A 129 -8.22 2.18 7.85
CA ALA A 129 -8.92 1.40 6.84
C ALA A 129 -9.23 2.29 5.63
N VAL A 130 -9.03 1.75 4.43
CA VAL A 130 -9.28 2.44 3.16
C VAL A 130 -10.30 1.66 2.33
N THR A 131 -10.98 2.38 1.46
CA THR A 131 -11.88 1.82 0.45
C THR A 131 -11.36 2.13 -0.95
N ILE A 132 -11.69 1.28 -1.91
CA ILE A 132 -11.44 1.51 -3.34
C ILE A 132 -12.77 1.47 -4.06
N ALA A 133 -13.14 2.58 -4.70
CA ALA A 133 -14.43 2.75 -5.35
C ALA A 133 -15.61 2.37 -4.41
N GLY A 134 -15.55 2.84 -3.16
CA GLY A 134 -16.54 2.57 -2.11
C GLY A 134 -16.51 1.16 -1.51
N GLN A 135 -15.60 0.26 -1.97
CA GLN A 135 -15.50 -1.10 -1.45
C GLN A 135 -14.36 -1.24 -0.44
N PRO A 136 -14.57 -1.93 0.70
CA PRO A 136 -13.52 -2.19 1.69
C PRO A 136 -12.28 -2.83 1.04
N PHE A 137 -11.11 -2.31 1.38
CA PHE A 137 -9.85 -2.75 0.81
C PHE A 137 -8.89 -3.25 1.89
N PRO A 138 -9.07 -4.51 2.38
CA PRO A 138 -8.13 -5.12 3.31
C PRO A 138 -6.80 -5.41 2.60
N HIS A 139 -5.70 -4.89 3.16
CA HIS A 139 -4.37 -5.02 2.59
C HIS A 139 -3.27 -4.89 3.64
N LEU A 140 -2.06 -5.26 3.24
CA LEU A 140 -0.81 -4.99 3.92
C LEU A 140 0.00 -3.97 3.13
N ILE A 141 1.00 -3.40 3.77
CA ILE A 141 2.03 -2.60 3.12
C ILE A 141 3.35 -3.34 3.29
N TYR A 142 3.94 -3.79 2.19
CA TYR A 142 5.32 -4.24 2.16
C TYR A 142 6.24 -3.03 2.28
N GLN A 143 7.23 -3.10 3.14
CA GLN A 143 8.26 -2.10 3.30
C GLN A 143 9.63 -2.71 3.13
N TYR A 144 10.44 -2.08 2.29
CA TYR A 144 11.87 -2.32 2.14
C TYR A 144 12.64 -1.11 2.66
N ARG A 145 13.78 -1.36 3.29
CA ARG A 145 14.67 -0.33 3.82
C ARG A 145 16.13 -0.74 3.68
N LEU A 146 17.00 0.16 3.20
CA LEU A 146 18.44 0.03 3.32
C LEU A 146 18.88 0.41 4.74
N ALA A 147 19.74 -0.41 5.34
CA ALA A 147 20.08 -0.29 6.76
C ALA A 147 20.96 0.95 7.04
N PHE A 148 21.91 1.25 6.16
CA PHE A 148 22.83 2.39 6.31
C PHE A 148 22.14 3.73 6.08
N SER A 149 21.59 3.96 4.89
CA SER A 149 20.97 5.26 4.55
C SER A 149 19.62 5.44 5.22
N GLY A 150 18.89 4.36 5.43
CA GLY A 150 17.49 4.39 5.82
C GLY A 150 16.54 4.69 4.66
N TRP A 151 17.00 4.65 3.42
CA TRP A 151 16.18 4.76 2.22
C TRP A 151 15.12 3.66 2.18
N ARG A 152 13.92 3.96 1.68
CA ARG A 152 12.75 3.09 1.77
C ARG A 152 12.02 2.98 0.45
N CYS A 153 11.39 1.81 0.26
CA CYS A 153 10.40 1.57 -0.77
C CYS A 153 9.20 0.86 -0.13
N SER A 154 7.99 1.26 -0.51
CA SER A 154 6.77 0.70 0.08
C SER A 154 5.78 0.32 -1.01
N HIS A 155 5.09 -0.81 -0.82
CA HIS A 155 4.20 -1.36 -1.82
C HIS A 155 2.93 -1.95 -1.19
N VAL A 156 1.77 -1.71 -1.84
CA VAL A 156 0.48 -2.28 -1.41
C VAL A 156 0.46 -3.78 -1.71
N VAL A 157 0.06 -4.58 -0.72
CA VAL A 157 -0.01 -6.03 -0.82
C VAL A 157 -1.40 -6.52 -0.45
N ARG A 158 -2.00 -7.36 -1.28
CA ARG A 158 -3.30 -8.00 -1.04
C ARG A 158 -3.15 -9.49 -0.76
N GLY A 159 -4.10 -10.06 -0.03
CA GLY A 159 -4.17 -11.51 0.20
C GLY A 159 -3.17 -12.05 1.21
N GLY A 160 -2.51 -11.17 1.98
CA GLY A 160 -1.59 -11.55 3.06
C GLY A 160 -0.13 -11.70 2.61
N GLU A 161 0.70 -12.03 3.58
CA GLU A 161 2.12 -12.29 3.39
C GLU A 161 2.31 -13.56 2.55
N SER A 162 3.04 -13.46 1.47
CA SER A 162 3.33 -14.59 0.58
C SER A 162 4.68 -14.38 -0.11
N TYR A 163 5.30 -15.50 -0.52
CA TYR A 163 6.55 -15.43 -1.28
C TYR A 163 6.42 -14.53 -2.54
N SER A 164 5.33 -14.67 -3.30
CA SER A 164 5.13 -13.85 -4.50
C SER A 164 5.02 -12.34 -4.18
N ALA A 165 4.42 -11.98 -3.04
CA ALA A 165 4.36 -10.59 -2.58
C ALA A 165 5.74 -10.07 -2.14
N LEU A 166 6.50 -10.89 -1.39
CA LEU A 166 7.87 -10.60 -1.00
C LEU A 166 8.77 -10.42 -2.23
N ALA A 167 8.76 -11.40 -3.14
CA ALA A 167 9.60 -11.39 -4.34
C ALA A 167 9.31 -10.18 -5.24
N GLN A 168 8.04 -9.87 -5.48
CA GLN A 168 7.64 -8.69 -6.24
C GLN A 168 8.05 -7.39 -5.55
N GLY A 169 7.76 -7.25 -4.25
CA GLY A 169 8.08 -6.06 -3.48
C GLY A 169 9.58 -5.82 -3.39
N LEU A 170 10.37 -6.88 -3.13
CA LEU A 170 11.82 -6.81 -3.08
C LEU A 170 12.41 -6.41 -4.43
N GLN A 171 12.05 -7.07 -5.52
CA GLN A 171 12.52 -6.74 -6.85
C GLN A 171 12.20 -5.30 -7.25
N ASN A 172 10.98 -4.82 -6.96
CA ASN A 172 10.61 -3.44 -7.20
C ASN A 172 11.48 -2.46 -6.40
N ALA A 173 11.79 -2.80 -5.14
CA ALA A 173 12.65 -1.97 -4.29
C ALA A 173 14.10 -1.94 -4.80
N LEU A 174 14.68 -3.09 -5.17
CA LEU A 174 16.02 -3.19 -5.72
C LEU A 174 16.16 -2.41 -7.03
N HIS A 175 15.19 -2.52 -7.94
CA HIS A 175 15.20 -1.73 -9.18
C HIS A 175 15.03 -0.23 -8.92
N LYS A 176 14.20 0.17 -7.93
CA LYS A 176 14.01 1.57 -7.54
C LYS A 176 15.25 2.15 -6.84
N SER A 177 16.01 1.34 -6.08
CA SER A 177 17.28 1.76 -5.46
C SER A 177 18.47 1.80 -6.45
N GLY A 178 18.35 1.11 -7.57
CA GLY A 178 19.39 1.04 -8.60
C GLY A 178 20.50 0.01 -8.32
N GLY A 179 20.29 -0.91 -7.35
CA GLY A 179 21.27 -1.94 -7.04
C GLY A 179 20.84 -2.84 -5.89
N THR A 180 21.69 -3.81 -5.54
CA THR A 180 21.42 -4.82 -4.51
C THR A 180 22.41 -4.72 -3.34
N PRO A 181 21.95 -4.86 -2.09
CA PRO A 181 22.84 -5.00 -0.93
C PRO A 181 23.50 -6.38 -0.92
N VAL A 182 24.52 -6.54 -0.07
CA VAL A 182 25.17 -7.85 0.13
C VAL A 182 24.24 -8.85 0.84
N GLU A 183 23.42 -8.37 1.77
CA GLU A 183 22.51 -9.17 2.57
C GLU A 183 21.08 -8.63 2.47
N HIS A 184 20.11 -9.53 2.37
CA HIS A 184 18.69 -9.20 2.54
C HIS A 184 18.10 -9.97 3.71
N ARG A 185 17.50 -9.25 4.66
CA ARG A 185 16.88 -9.80 5.86
C ARG A 185 15.37 -9.56 5.88
N THR A 186 14.62 -10.60 6.21
CA THR A 186 13.16 -10.52 6.38
C THR A 186 12.71 -11.47 7.50
N ASP A 187 11.59 -11.15 8.16
CA ASP A 187 10.92 -12.06 9.10
C ASP A 187 9.70 -12.77 8.50
N SER A 188 9.27 -12.33 7.30
CA SER A 188 8.07 -12.87 6.62
C SER A 188 8.17 -14.35 6.27
N LEU A 189 9.34 -14.96 6.37
CA LEU A 189 9.51 -16.42 6.20
C LEU A 189 8.95 -17.23 7.35
N SER A 190 8.80 -16.63 8.53
CA SER A 190 8.23 -17.29 9.72
C SER A 190 6.71 -17.30 9.76
N ALA A 191 6.04 -16.38 9.06
CA ALA A 191 4.58 -16.26 9.04
C ALA A 191 3.88 -17.22 8.05
N ALA A 192 4.59 -17.90 7.18
CA ALA A 192 4.05 -18.81 6.16
C ALA A 192 3.81 -20.25 6.62
N TYR A 193 3.85 -20.51 7.92
CA TYR A 193 3.93 -21.85 8.49
C TYR A 193 2.60 -22.51 8.77
N VAL A 194 2.23 -23.50 7.98
CA VAL A 194 1.34 -24.59 8.42
C VAL A 194 1.76 -25.99 7.91
N ASN A 195 2.79 -26.15 7.05
CA ASN A 195 3.24 -27.46 6.56
C ASN A 195 4.77 -27.49 6.30
N GLN A 196 5.48 -28.43 6.90
CA GLN A 196 6.93 -28.61 6.75
C GLN A 196 7.41 -28.67 5.27
N SER A 197 6.61 -29.22 4.37
CA SER A 197 6.93 -29.29 2.94
C SER A 197 6.80 -27.94 2.19
N GLN A 198 5.87 -27.08 2.62
CA GLN A 198 5.75 -25.74 2.05
C GLN A 198 6.84 -24.79 2.55
N GLU A 199 7.30 -25.00 3.74
CA GLU A 199 8.40 -24.30 4.38
C GLU A 199 9.71 -24.45 3.58
N LYS A 200 10.05 -25.68 3.22
CA LYS A 200 11.23 -25.98 2.43
C LYS A 200 11.17 -25.36 1.02
N GLN A 201 10.01 -25.39 0.36
CA GLN A 201 9.84 -24.78 -0.96
C GLN A 201 9.94 -23.25 -0.91
N LEU A 202 9.43 -22.61 0.13
CA LEU A 202 9.55 -21.17 0.34
C LEU A 202 10.99 -20.75 0.56
N THR A 203 11.71 -21.51 1.38
CA THR A 203 13.14 -21.27 1.64
C THR A 203 13.96 -21.41 0.36
N ASP A 204 13.77 -22.49 -0.41
CA ASP A 204 14.47 -22.71 -1.69
C ASP A 204 14.17 -21.60 -2.70
N ALA A 205 12.92 -21.15 -2.80
CA ALA A 205 12.52 -20.07 -3.70
C ALA A 205 13.10 -18.71 -3.30
N TYR A 206 13.15 -18.42 -2.00
CA TYR A 206 13.75 -17.21 -1.48
C TYR A 206 15.28 -17.21 -1.61
N GLU A 207 15.92 -18.33 -1.33
CA GLU A 207 17.36 -18.51 -1.57
C GLU A 207 17.70 -18.32 -3.04
N GLY A 208 16.93 -18.92 -3.96
CA GLY A 208 17.08 -18.72 -5.39
C GLY A 208 16.92 -17.26 -5.82
N LEU A 209 15.96 -16.54 -5.24
CA LEU A 209 15.78 -15.10 -5.44
C LEU A 209 17.00 -14.32 -4.98
N CYS A 210 17.49 -14.58 -3.77
CA CYS A 210 18.67 -13.91 -3.22
C CYS A 210 19.92 -14.21 -4.04
N GLN A 211 20.15 -15.46 -4.41
CA GLN A 211 21.28 -15.88 -5.27
C GLN A 211 21.25 -15.19 -6.62
N HIS A 212 20.06 -15.08 -7.25
CA HIS A 212 19.91 -14.38 -8.54
C HIS A 212 20.36 -12.91 -8.46
N TYR A 213 20.11 -12.25 -7.33
CA TYR A 213 20.49 -10.86 -7.08
C TYR A 213 21.85 -10.70 -6.39
N GLY A 214 22.60 -11.80 -6.21
CA GLY A 214 23.92 -11.78 -5.56
C GLY A 214 23.88 -11.46 -4.06
N MET A 215 22.71 -11.67 -3.42
CA MET A 215 22.49 -11.38 -2.01
C MET A 215 22.54 -12.66 -1.16
N ILE A 216 22.91 -12.50 0.11
CA ILE A 216 22.74 -13.52 1.14
C ILE A 216 21.39 -13.30 1.81
N GLY A 217 20.48 -14.29 1.72
CA GLY A 217 19.22 -14.26 2.42
C GLY A 217 19.39 -14.61 3.90
N THR A 218 18.88 -13.77 4.81
CA THR A 218 18.89 -14.03 6.24
C THR A 218 17.51 -13.80 6.85
N THR A 219 17.28 -14.41 8.01
CA THR A 219 16.06 -14.25 8.80
C THR A 219 16.39 -13.65 10.16
N ASN A 220 15.42 -13.04 10.82
CA ASN A 220 15.59 -12.59 12.20
C ASN A 220 15.73 -13.78 13.13
N ASN A 221 16.65 -13.67 14.10
CA ASN A 221 16.78 -14.69 15.13
C ASN A 221 15.55 -14.69 16.05
N PRO A 222 14.91 -15.83 16.28
CA PRO A 222 13.79 -15.93 17.21
C PRO A 222 14.17 -15.43 18.61
N GLY A 223 13.41 -14.49 19.16
CA GLY A 223 13.61 -13.97 20.52
C GLY A 223 14.51 -12.72 20.64
N LEU A 224 15.15 -12.25 19.57
CA LEU A 224 15.97 -11.04 19.60
C LEU A 224 15.23 -9.83 19.01
N GLY A 225 14.19 -9.35 19.70
CA GLY A 225 13.34 -8.23 19.26
C GLY A 225 14.08 -6.91 18.96
N HIS A 226 15.33 -6.76 19.41
CA HIS A 226 16.13 -5.55 19.15
C HIS A 226 16.72 -5.49 17.73
N GLU A 227 16.79 -6.59 17.01
CA GLU A 227 17.26 -6.61 15.61
C GLU A 227 16.27 -5.90 14.68
N ASN A 228 14.97 -5.84 15.05
CA ASN A 228 13.90 -5.23 14.29
C ASN A 228 13.60 -3.75 14.62
N GLY A 229 14.19 -3.18 15.67
CA GLY A 229 13.85 -1.82 16.13
C GLY A 229 13.97 -0.73 15.06
N ALA A 230 14.85 -0.91 14.09
CA ALA A 230 15.01 0.00 12.96
C ALA A 230 13.86 -0.10 11.95
N VAL A 231 13.36 -1.33 11.70
CA VAL A 231 12.23 -1.60 10.80
C VAL A 231 10.92 -1.17 11.45
N GLU A 232 10.72 -1.48 12.73
CA GLU A 232 9.55 -1.06 13.51
C GLU A 232 9.39 0.46 13.56
N THR A 233 10.50 1.18 13.80
CA THR A 233 10.52 2.64 13.76
C THR A 233 10.18 3.16 12.35
N ALA A 234 10.67 2.49 11.31
CA ALA A 234 10.36 2.81 9.93
C ALA A 234 8.87 2.63 9.62
N HIS A 235 8.27 1.50 10.05
CA HIS A 235 6.85 1.23 9.93
C HIS A 235 6.00 2.29 10.62
N SER A 236 6.33 2.63 11.87
CA SER A 236 5.60 3.64 12.64
C SER A 236 5.62 5.00 11.95
N SER A 237 6.77 5.41 11.40
CA SER A 237 6.90 6.71 10.73
C SER A 237 6.12 6.78 9.42
N LEU A 238 6.09 5.72 8.61
CA LEU A 238 5.29 5.66 7.39
C LEU A 238 3.79 5.63 7.72
N LYS A 239 3.38 4.73 8.63
CA LYS A 239 1.97 4.63 9.06
C LYS A 239 1.42 5.96 9.57
N HIS A 240 2.18 6.66 10.40
CA HIS A 240 1.78 7.97 10.91
C HIS A 240 1.65 9.00 9.77
N ARG A 241 2.62 9.05 8.87
CA ARG A 241 2.60 10.00 7.75
C ARG A 241 1.46 9.71 6.77
N LEU A 242 1.20 8.44 6.48
CA LEU A 242 0.09 8.01 5.63
C LEU A 242 -1.26 8.36 6.26
N GLU A 243 -1.44 8.09 7.55
CA GLU A 243 -2.64 8.47 8.31
C GLU A 243 -2.89 9.99 8.24
N GLN A 244 -1.85 10.80 8.46
CA GLN A 244 -1.97 12.26 8.36
C GLN A 244 -2.29 12.71 6.93
N ALA A 245 -1.71 12.08 5.92
CA ALA A 245 -2.00 12.40 4.52
C ALA A 245 -3.45 12.07 4.13
N ILE A 246 -4.00 10.95 4.63
CA ILE A 246 -5.42 10.60 4.43
C ILE A 246 -6.33 11.61 5.14
N LYS A 247 -6.00 12.02 6.38
CA LYS A 247 -6.75 13.05 7.11
C LYS A 247 -6.78 14.39 6.38
N VAL A 248 -5.64 14.81 5.81
CA VAL A 248 -5.56 16.05 5.00
C VAL A 248 -6.37 15.94 3.71
N ARG A 249 -6.41 14.75 3.11
CA ARG A 249 -7.24 14.48 1.92
C ARG A 249 -8.74 14.58 2.22
N GLY A 250 -9.16 14.38 3.46
CA GLY A 250 -10.56 14.47 3.90
C GLY A 250 -11.38 13.19 3.73
N ASN A 251 -10.91 12.20 2.96
CA ASN A 251 -11.55 10.90 2.84
C ASN A 251 -10.52 9.77 2.65
N ALA A 252 -10.94 8.53 2.95
CA ALA A 252 -10.13 7.31 2.81
C ALA A 252 -10.58 6.45 1.61
N ASP A 253 -11.44 6.96 0.74
CA ASP A 253 -11.85 6.30 -0.50
C ASP A 253 -10.97 6.72 -1.66
N PHE A 254 -10.54 5.78 -2.50
CA PHE A 254 -9.70 6.00 -3.66
C PHE A 254 -10.38 5.40 -4.89
N ASP A 255 -10.19 6.02 -6.05
CA ASP A 255 -10.78 5.55 -7.30
C ASP A 255 -10.14 4.23 -7.76
N SER A 256 -8.84 4.07 -7.49
CA SER A 256 -8.08 2.86 -7.85
C SER A 256 -7.00 2.52 -6.82
N VAL A 257 -6.52 1.26 -6.87
CA VAL A 257 -5.35 0.82 -6.10
C VAL A 257 -4.10 1.61 -6.49
N SER A 258 -3.99 2.01 -7.76
CA SER A 258 -2.89 2.84 -8.28
C SER A 258 -2.85 4.22 -7.62
N ASP A 259 -4.02 4.86 -7.41
CA ASP A 259 -4.10 6.17 -6.76
C ASP A 259 -3.70 6.09 -5.29
N TYR A 260 -4.11 5.01 -4.62
CA TYR A 260 -3.68 4.75 -3.25
C TYR A 260 -2.18 4.47 -3.17
N GLN A 261 -1.62 3.66 -4.09
CA GLN A 261 -0.18 3.42 -4.19
C GLN A 261 0.58 4.73 -4.43
N ALA A 262 0.08 5.60 -5.30
CA ALA A 262 0.68 6.91 -5.55
C ALA A 262 0.72 7.79 -4.28
N LEU A 263 -0.27 7.69 -3.38
CA LEU A 263 -0.21 8.36 -2.08
C LEU A 263 0.88 7.78 -1.18
N ILE A 264 1.01 6.45 -1.11
CA ILE A 264 2.06 5.77 -0.36
C ILE A 264 3.44 6.17 -0.88
N ASP A 265 3.61 6.19 -2.21
CA ASP A 265 4.87 6.61 -2.84
C ASP A 265 5.23 8.06 -2.47
N ARG A 266 4.29 9.00 -2.55
CA ARG A 266 4.52 10.39 -2.10
C ARG A 266 4.92 10.48 -0.63
N CYS A 267 4.30 9.67 0.24
CA CYS A 267 4.65 9.64 1.67
C CYS A 267 6.06 9.07 1.88
N THR A 268 6.41 8.01 1.16
CA THR A 268 7.71 7.36 1.20
C THR A 268 8.81 8.27 0.66
N ASP A 269 8.58 8.92 -0.47
CA ASP A 269 9.54 9.84 -1.10
C ASP A 269 9.82 11.07 -0.21
N ARG A 270 8.80 11.57 0.50
CA ARG A 270 9.00 12.64 1.50
C ARG A 270 9.87 12.18 2.68
N LEU A 271 9.79 10.91 3.07
CA LEU A 271 10.68 10.33 4.08
C LEU A 271 12.10 10.16 3.55
N ASN A 272 12.25 9.75 2.29
CA ASN A 272 13.54 9.55 1.64
C ASN A 272 14.32 10.86 1.42
N ARG A 273 13.64 12.01 1.31
CA ARG A 273 14.30 13.31 1.21
C ARG A 273 15.26 13.58 2.38
N TYR A 274 14.95 13.10 3.58
CA TYR A 274 15.80 13.28 4.76
C TYR A 274 17.03 12.36 4.77
N THR A 275 17.07 11.37 3.89
CA THR A 275 18.15 10.38 3.80
C THR A 275 18.92 10.46 2.48
N LEU A 276 18.62 11.44 1.63
CA LEU A 276 19.11 11.52 0.25
C LEU A 276 20.65 11.46 0.17
N THR A 277 21.36 12.29 0.91
CA THR A 277 22.83 12.34 0.90
C THR A 277 23.46 11.00 1.27
N ARG A 278 22.92 10.34 2.31
CA ARG A 278 23.39 9.02 2.72
C ARG A 278 23.02 7.94 1.72
N PHE A 279 21.89 8.09 1.03
CA PHE A 279 21.49 7.16 -0.02
C PHE A 279 22.39 7.29 -1.26
N GLU A 280 22.73 8.50 -1.69
CA GLU A 280 23.69 8.74 -2.77
C GLU A 280 25.09 8.17 -2.45
N GLU A 281 25.48 8.21 -1.17
CA GLU A 281 26.68 7.52 -0.70
C GLU A 281 26.53 6.00 -0.82
N GLU A 282 25.41 5.44 -0.31
CA GLU A 282 25.16 4.00 -0.27
C GLU A 282 25.05 3.40 -1.68
N GLN A 283 24.44 4.13 -2.63
CA GLN A 283 24.30 3.67 -4.02
C GLN A 283 25.63 3.27 -4.67
N LYS A 284 26.74 3.88 -4.28
CA LYS A 284 28.08 3.57 -4.81
C LYS A 284 28.60 2.19 -4.40
N TYR A 285 28.02 1.62 -3.33
CA TYR A 285 28.39 0.33 -2.76
C TYR A 285 27.38 -0.78 -3.05
N LEU A 286 26.24 -0.44 -3.64
CA LEU A 286 25.28 -1.44 -4.08
C LEU A 286 25.83 -2.23 -5.26
N GLN A 287 25.57 -3.54 -5.27
CA GLN A 287 25.95 -4.42 -6.37
C GLN A 287 25.06 -4.14 -7.60
N PRO A 288 25.55 -4.37 -8.82
CA PRO A 288 24.76 -4.14 -10.01
C PRO A 288 23.57 -5.12 -10.10
N LEU A 289 22.47 -4.64 -10.67
CA LEU A 289 21.27 -5.45 -10.91
C LEU A 289 21.53 -6.48 -12.00
N PRO A 290 20.97 -7.70 -11.89
CA PRO A 290 20.97 -8.66 -12.98
C PRO A 290 20.17 -8.14 -14.18
N LYS A 291 20.50 -8.66 -15.36
CA LYS A 291 19.86 -8.25 -16.63
C LYS A 291 18.36 -8.56 -16.68
N TYR A 292 17.93 -9.62 -16.01
CA TYR A 292 16.54 -10.07 -15.98
C TYR A 292 16.04 -10.15 -14.54
N ARG A 293 14.73 -9.99 -14.36
CA ARG A 293 14.08 -10.22 -13.06
C ARG A 293 13.98 -11.73 -12.79
N PHE A 294 14.02 -12.09 -11.52
CA PHE A 294 13.73 -13.45 -11.08
C PHE A 294 12.23 -13.76 -11.21
N MET A 295 11.89 -15.03 -11.29
CA MET A 295 10.49 -15.46 -11.32
C MET A 295 9.80 -15.16 -9.99
N ASP A 296 8.78 -14.28 -10.03
CA ASP A 296 7.96 -13.85 -8.88
C ASP A 296 6.54 -14.42 -8.93
N TYR A 297 6.35 -15.49 -9.68
CA TYR A 297 5.07 -16.18 -9.83
C TYR A 297 5.16 -17.66 -9.42
N SER A 298 3.99 -18.21 -9.06
CA SER A 298 3.80 -19.66 -8.89
C SER A 298 3.15 -20.24 -10.14
N GLU A 299 3.64 -21.37 -10.63
CA GLU A 299 3.01 -22.05 -11.76
C GLU A 299 1.90 -22.99 -11.24
N ILE A 300 0.72 -22.90 -11.83
CA ILE A 300 -0.45 -23.70 -11.52
C ILE A 300 -1.10 -24.15 -12.83
N THR A 301 -1.62 -25.37 -12.87
CA THR A 301 -2.44 -25.83 -13.99
C THR A 301 -3.93 -25.76 -13.59
N ALA A 302 -4.78 -25.26 -14.50
CA ALA A 302 -6.22 -25.23 -14.30
C ALA A 302 -6.98 -25.60 -15.58
N LYS A 303 -7.93 -26.54 -15.48
CA LYS A 303 -8.80 -26.91 -16.57
C LYS A 303 -9.98 -25.94 -16.66
N VAL A 304 -10.28 -25.48 -17.87
CA VAL A 304 -11.43 -24.64 -18.14
C VAL A 304 -12.71 -25.48 -18.16
N THR A 305 -13.65 -25.11 -17.30
CA THR A 305 -14.94 -25.82 -17.19
C THR A 305 -15.89 -25.45 -18.34
N THR A 306 -16.97 -26.23 -18.50
CA THR A 306 -18.07 -25.95 -19.45
C THR A 306 -18.78 -24.63 -19.19
N SER A 307 -18.67 -24.08 -17.97
CA SER A 307 -19.18 -22.75 -17.59
C SER A 307 -18.19 -21.61 -17.92
N SER A 308 -17.14 -21.88 -18.69
CA SER A 308 -16.11 -20.90 -19.04
C SER A 308 -15.39 -20.32 -17.82
N THR A 309 -15.12 -21.16 -16.84
CA THR A 309 -14.48 -20.77 -15.58
C THR A 309 -13.26 -21.61 -15.26
N ILE A 310 -12.31 -20.98 -14.56
CA ILE A 310 -11.17 -21.65 -13.94
C ILE A 310 -11.18 -21.39 -12.44
N ALA A 311 -10.77 -22.38 -11.66
CA ALA A 311 -10.52 -22.22 -10.22
C ALA A 311 -9.02 -22.14 -9.97
N VAL A 312 -8.57 -21.02 -9.37
CA VAL A 312 -7.19 -20.80 -9.00
C VAL A 312 -7.14 -20.54 -7.51
N LYS A 313 -6.53 -21.47 -6.76
CA LYS A 313 -6.60 -21.48 -5.30
C LYS A 313 -8.06 -21.38 -4.81
N ARG A 314 -8.42 -20.36 -4.06
CA ARG A 314 -9.79 -20.14 -3.54
C ARG A 314 -10.62 -19.14 -4.37
N SER A 315 -10.17 -18.83 -5.58
CA SER A 315 -10.82 -17.82 -6.43
C SER A 315 -11.29 -18.43 -7.73
N LEU A 316 -12.47 -18.02 -8.17
CA LEU A 316 -13.09 -18.42 -9.43
C LEU A 316 -12.98 -17.25 -10.42
N TYR A 317 -12.55 -17.56 -11.64
CA TYR A 317 -12.40 -16.58 -12.73
C TYR A 317 -13.15 -17.05 -13.94
N THR A 318 -13.89 -16.16 -14.63
CA THR A 318 -14.32 -16.44 -15.99
C THR A 318 -13.17 -16.22 -16.98
N VAL A 319 -13.16 -17.01 -18.02
CA VAL A 319 -12.20 -16.93 -19.14
C VAL A 319 -12.97 -16.95 -20.47
N PRO A 320 -12.38 -16.50 -21.58
CA PRO A 320 -13.04 -16.56 -22.89
C PRO A 320 -13.58 -17.96 -23.21
N SER A 321 -14.82 -18.03 -23.67
CA SER A 321 -15.53 -19.30 -23.90
C SER A 321 -14.87 -20.22 -24.94
N ARG A 322 -14.02 -19.67 -25.82
CA ARG A 322 -13.20 -20.45 -26.77
C ARG A 322 -12.20 -21.38 -26.08
N LEU A 323 -11.88 -21.13 -24.80
CA LEU A 323 -10.93 -21.93 -24.03
C LEU A 323 -11.59 -23.10 -23.28
N ILE A 324 -12.90 -23.31 -23.41
CA ILE A 324 -13.62 -24.41 -22.73
C ILE A 324 -13.00 -25.74 -23.12
N GLY A 325 -12.68 -26.55 -22.09
CA GLY A 325 -12.07 -27.88 -22.26
C GLY A 325 -10.54 -27.88 -22.24
N GLU A 326 -9.92 -26.72 -22.47
CA GLU A 326 -8.47 -26.57 -22.45
C GLU A 326 -7.92 -26.60 -21.01
N THR A 327 -6.67 -27.04 -20.88
CA THR A 327 -5.89 -26.96 -19.65
C THR A 327 -4.90 -25.82 -19.77
N LEU A 328 -5.09 -24.79 -18.97
CA LEU A 328 -4.24 -23.61 -18.95
C LEU A 328 -3.08 -23.80 -17.97
N ARG A 329 -1.88 -23.45 -18.39
CA ARG A 329 -0.74 -23.19 -17.52
C ARG A 329 -0.84 -21.75 -17.05
N ILE A 330 -0.90 -21.54 -15.75
CA ILE A 330 -1.15 -20.22 -15.13
C ILE A 330 0.07 -19.79 -14.35
N HIS A 331 0.63 -18.64 -14.70
CA HIS A 331 1.58 -17.92 -13.87
C HIS A 331 0.81 -17.02 -12.92
N LEU A 332 0.82 -17.39 -11.65
CA LEU A 332 0.13 -16.67 -10.58
C LEU A 332 1.07 -15.71 -9.89
N TYR A 333 0.98 -14.45 -10.25
CA TYR A 333 1.66 -13.34 -9.59
C TYR A 333 0.93 -12.90 -8.32
N HIS A 334 1.47 -11.92 -7.64
CA HIS A 334 0.81 -11.35 -6.47
C HIS A 334 -0.48 -10.60 -6.84
N ASP A 335 -0.45 -9.78 -7.89
CA ASP A 335 -1.51 -8.87 -8.32
C ASP A 335 -2.35 -9.38 -9.49
N LYS A 336 -1.81 -10.32 -10.28
CA LYS A 336 -2.44 -10.83 -11.50
C LYS A 336 -2.20 -12.33 -11.70
N LEU A 337 -2.89 -12.87 -12.67
CA LEU A 337 -2.64 -14.18 -13.22
C LEU A 337 -2.57 -14.10 -14.75
N ILE A 338 -1.63 -14.82 -15.33
CA ILE A 338 -1.45 -14.93 -16.78
C ILE A 338 -1.62 -16.39 -17.16
N GLY A 339 -2.52 -16.68 -18.10
CA GLY A 339 -2.78 -18.04 -18.55
C GLY A 339 -2.26 -18.28 -19.96
N PHE A 340 -1.71 -19.48 -20.15
CA PHE A 340 -1.08 -19.91 -21.39
C PHE A 340 -1.70 -21.22 -21.89
N VAL A 341 -1.81 -21.32 -23.22
CA VAL A 341 -2.02 -22.58 -23.93
C VAL A 341 -0.72 -22.87 -24.70
N GLY A 342 -0.01 -23.93 -24.31
CA GLY A 342 1.37 -24.13 -24.77
C GLY A 342 2.29 -22.96 -24.38
N GLN A 343 2.84 -22.28 -25.36
CA GLN A 343 3.69 -21.09 -25.18
C GLN A 343 2.92 -19.75 -25.36
N THR A 344 1.67 -19.82 -25.84
CA THR A 344 0.90 -18.63 -26.20
C THR A 344 0.13 -18.11 -25.00
N GLN A 345 0.32 -16.84 -24.65
CA GLN A 345 -0.50 -16.16 -23.66
C GLN A 345 -1.92 -15.96 -24.20
N VAL A 346 -2.92 -16.41 -23.47
CA VAL A 346 -4.35 -16.34 -23.87
C VAL A 346 -5.20 -15.48 -22.96
N ILE A 347 -4.80 -15.30 -21.71
CA ILE A 347 -5.49 -14.45 -20.72
C ILE A 347 -4.50 -13.72 -19.83
N GLU A 348 -4.89 -12.52 -19.40
CA GLU A 348 -4.29 -11.80 -18.28
C GLU A 348 -5.43 -11.22 -17.44
N LEU A 349 -5.52 -11.60 -16.17
CA LEU A 349 -6.61 -11.21 -15.29
C LEU A 349 -6.04 -10.69 -13.97
N PRO A 350 -6.57 -9.58 -13.41
CA PRO A 350 -6.18 -9.14 -12.08
C PRO A 350 -6.65 -10.13 -11.03
N ARG A 351 -5.80 -10.38 -10.06
CA ARG A 351 -6.06 -11.33 -8.97
C ARG A 351 -7.11 -10.77 -8.02
N VAL A 352 -8.03 -11.64 -7.58
CA VAL A 352 -9.02 -11.33 -6.55
C VAL A 352 -8.80 -12.17 -5.31
N PHE A 353 -9.14 -11.61 -4.16
CA PHE A 353 -8.94 -12.22 -2.86
C PHE A 353 -10.26 -12.26 -2.10
N ALA A 354 -10.49 -13.35 -1.35
CA ALA A 354 -11.64 -13.45 -0.48
C ALA A 354 -11.53 -12.43 0.67
N GLN A 355 -12.65 -11.85 1.05
CA GLN A 355 -12.72 -10.89 2.16
C GLN A 355 -12.59 -11.58 3.53
N THR A 356 -12.90 -12.88 3.60
CA THR A 356 -12.80 -13.69 4.82
C THR A 356 -11.88 -14.89 4.60
N PRO A 357 -11.23 -15.42 5.64
CA PRO A 357 -10.30 -16.57 5.52
C PRO A 357 -10.95 -17.83 4.95
N THR A 358 -12.24 -18.04 5.17
CA THR A 358 -13.03 -19.19 4.67
C THR A 358 -13.77 -18.89 3.36
N GLY A 359 -13.85 -17.64 2.96
CA GLY A 359 -14.57 -17.18 1.77
C GLY A 359 -13.92 -17.63 0.46
N ARG A 360 -14.70 -17.51 -0.62
CA ARG A 360 -14.24 -17.68 -2.00
C ARG A 360 -14.43 -16.37 -2.74
N ALA A 361 -13.38 -15.90 -3.41
CA ALA A 361 -13.49 -14.76 -4.30
C ALA A 361 -13.95 -15.19 -5.67
N ARG A 362 -14.66 -14.31 -6.36
CA ARG A 362 -15.10 -14.52 -7.74
C ARG A 362 -14.77 -13.29 -8.57
N ARG A 363 -14.34 -13.51 -9.79
CA ARG A 363 -14.18 -12.49 -10.81
C ARG A 363 -14.88 -12.96 -12.06
N ILE A 364 -16.08 -12.46 -12.26
CA ILE A 364 -16.91 -12.76 -13.40
C ILE A 364 -16.87 -11.57 -14.35
N ASP A 365 -16.38 -11.78 -15.56
CA ASP A 365 -16.43 -10.81 -16.64
C ASP A 365 -17.43 -11.32 -17.69
N TYR A 366 -18.53 -10.60 -17.86
CA TYR A 366 -19.60 -10.96 -18.76
C TYR A 366 -19.16 -11.05 -20.22
N ARG A 367 -18.11 -10.29 -20.59
CA ARG A 367 -17.55 -10.27 -21.94
C ARG A 367 -17.00 -11.63 -22.37
N HIS A 368 -16.54 -12.46 -21.42
CA HIS A 368 -16.02 -13.79 -21.69
C HIS A 368 -17.12 -14.76 -22.16
N VAL A 369 -18.37 -14.54 -21.76
CA VAL A 369 -19.49 -15.48 -21.99
C VAL A 369 -20.63 -14.88 -22.80
N ILE A 370 -20.59 -13.61 -23.14
CA ILE A 370 -21.73 -12.88 -23.73
C ILE A 370 -22.16 -13.46 -25.07
N HIS A 371 -21.23 -13.90 -25.94
CA HIS A 371 -21.56 -14.49 -27.23
C HIS A 371 -22.30 -15.84 -27.07
N SER A 372 -21.88 -16.66 -26.11
CA SER A 372 -22.56 -17.91 -25.77
C SER A 372 -23.93 -17.65 -25.15
N LEU A 373 -24.03 -16.60 -24.33
CA LEU A 373 -25.29 -16.19 -23.70
C LEU A 373 -26.27 -15.63 -24.72
N ALA A 374 -25.79 -14.91 -25.75
CA ALA A 374 -26.59 -14.38 -26.85
C ALA A 374 -27.23 -15.50 -27.67
N ALA A 375 -26.56 -16.66 -27.80
CA ALA A 375 -27.15 -17.85 -28.43
C ALA A 375 -28.24 -18.52 -27.57
N LYS A 376 -28.20 -18.38 -26.24
CA LYS A 376 -29.13 -18.98 -25.28
C LYS A 376 -29.56 -17.96 -24.21
N PRO A 377 -30.32 -16.88 -24.58
CA PRO A 377 -30.60 -15.76 -23.64
C PRO A 377 -31.38 -16.18 -22.38
N GLN A 378 -32.21 -17.22 -22.47
CA GLN A 378 -32.98 -17.70 -21.31
C GLN A 378 -32.11 -18.27 -20.17
N ALA A 379 -30.86 -18.72 -20.48
CA ALA A 379 -29.91 -19.18 -19.48
C ALA A 379 -29.46 -18.05 -18.52
N PHE A 380 -29.64 -16.80 -18.92
CA PHE A 380 -29.27 -15.64 -18.09
C PHE A 380 -30.08 -15.58 -16.78
N ARG A 381 -31.39 -15.78 -16.84
CA ARG A 381 -32.31 -15.62 -15.69
C ARG A 381 -31.92 -16.46 -14.49
N PHE A 382 -31.55 -17.71 -14.73
CA PHE A 382 -31.27 -18.72 -13.70
C PHE A 382 -29.75 -18.99 -13.55
N SER A 383 -28.93 -18.17 -14.14
CA SER A 383 -27.48 -18.28 -13.98
C SER A 383 -27.06 -18.02 -12.53
N ASN A 384 -26.22 -18.89 -11.96
CA ASN A 384 -25.63 -18.69 -10.63
C ASN A 384 -24.74 -17.46 -10.56
N PHE A 385 -24.37 -16.87 -11.70
CA PHE A 385 -23.52 -15.71 -11.83
C PHE A 385 -24.26 -14.47 -12.31
N ARG A 386 -25.60 -14.52 -12.46
CA ARG A 386 -26.40 -13.44 -13.07
C ARG A 386 -26.07 -12.07 -12.51
N ASP A 387 -26.04 -11.93 -11.18
CA ASP A 387 -25.84 -10.64 -10.52
C ASP A 387 -24.40 -10.13 -10.63
N GLU A 388 -23.45 -11.03 -10.90
CA GLU A 388 -22.04 -10.73 -11.12
C GLU A 388 -21.74 -10.45 -12.62
N LEU A 389 -22.65 -10.82 -13.54
CA LEU A 389 -22.53 -10.51 -14.98
C LEU A 389 -22.88 -9.06 -15.31
N PHE A 390 -23.46 -8.30 -14.39
CA PHE A 390 -23.77 -6.89 -14.63
C PHE A 390 -22.51 -6.03 -14.50
N PRO A 391 -22.20 -5.19 -15.50
CA PRO A 391 -21.03 -4.31 -15.45
C PRO A 391 -21.06 -3.30 -14.29
N ASN A 392 -22.26 -2.81 -13.94
CA ASN A 392 -22.48 -1.84 -12.86
C ASN A 392 -23.94 -1.89 -12.37
N ASP A 393 -24.27 -1.07 -11.37
CA ASP A 393 -25.59 -1.03 -10.76
C ASP A 393 -26.70 -0.56 -11.70
N ASN A 394 -26.40 0.25 -12.72
CA ASN A 394 -27.40 0.66 -13.71
C ASN A 394 -28.00 -0.56 -14.42
N TYR A 395 -27.17 -1.56 -14.77
CA TYR A 395 -27.64 -2.78 -15.40
C TYR A 395 -28.46 -3.67 -14.45
N ARG A 396 -28.18 -3.65 -13.14
CA ARG A 396 -29.03 -4.34 -12.15
C ARG A 396 -30.40 -3.70 -12.05
N GLN A 397 -30.47 -2.36 -12.07
CA GLN A 397 -31.72 -1.62 -12.07
C GLN A 397 -32.49 -1.84 -13.38
N LEU A 398 -31.83 -1.76 -14.53
CA LEU A 398 -32.39 -2.05 -15.84
C LEU A 398 -33.00 -3.47 -15.91
N TRP A 399 -32.28 -4.46 -15.33
CA TRP A 399 -32.83 -5.83 -15.26
C TRP A 399 -34.12 -5.89 -14.46
N LYS A 400 -34.18 -5.24 -13.30
CA LYS A 400 -35.42 -5.21 -12.48
C LYS A 400 -36.57 -4.59 -13.23
N ILE A 401 -36.36 -3.50 -13.95
CA ILE A 401 -37.38 -2.83 -14.75
C ILE A 401 -37.80 -3.72 -15.93
N ALA A 402 -36.84 -4.28 -16.65
CA ALA A 402 -37.13 -5.15 -17.79
C ALA A 402 -37.87 -6.44 -17.38
N ASP A 403 -37.50 -7.04 -16.25
CA ASP A 403 -38.11 -8.26 -15.69
C ASP A 403 -39.55 -8.02 -15.19
N HIS A 404 -39.84 -6.77 -14.75
CA HIS A 404 -41.19 -6.38 -14.35
C HIS A 404 -42.08 -6.07 -15.56
N ASN A 405 -41.55 -5.38 -16.57
CA ASN A 405 -42.36 -4.83 -17.67
C ASN A 405 -42.46 -5.77 -18.89
N LEU A 406 -41.58 -6.75 -19.02
CA LEU A 406 -41.54 -7.66 -20.17
C LEU A 406 -41.83 -9.12 -19.77
N ALA A 407 -42.32 -9.89 -20.73
CA ALA A 407 -42.38 -11.33 -20.53
C ALA A 407 -41.00 -11.93 -20.23
N ALA A 408 -40.92 -12.95 -19.39
CA ALA A 408 -39.67 -13.54 -18.89
C ALA A 408 -38.62 -13.85 -19.99
N LYS A 409 -39.12 -14.36 -21.14
CA LYS A 409 -38.27 -14.67 -22.31
C LYS A 409 -37.73 -13.41 -22.98
N ASP A 410 -38.56 -12.38 -23.09
CA ASP A 410 -38.21 -11.15 -23.79
C ASP A 410 -37.35 -10.24 -22.93
N ALA A 411 -37.52 -10.22 -21.60
CA ALA A 411 -36.63 -9.60 -20.64
C ALA A 411 -35.19 -10.16 -20.75
N CYS A 412 -35.06 -11.48 -20.81
CA CYS A 412 -33.75 -12.12 -21.00
C CYS A 412 -33.09 -11.73 -22.33
N LYS A 413 -33.85 -11.77 -23.43
CA LYS A 413 -33.36 -11.39 -24.76
C LYS A 413 -32.92 -9.93 -24.77
N TRP A 414 -33.72 -9.04 -24.16
CA TRP A 414 -33.45 -7.63 -24.11
C TRP A 414 -32.16 -7.35 -23.31
N MET A 415 -32.05 -7.89 -22.10
CA MET A 415 -30.87 -7.67 -21.27
C MET A 415 -29.60 -8.24 -21.88
N VAL A 416 -29.64 -9.45 -22.44
CA VAL A 416 -28.47 -10.06 -23.10
C VAL A 416 -28.05 -9.27 -24.33
N ALA A 417 -29.00 -8.72 -25.10
CA ALA A 417 -28.69 -7.87 -26.24
C ALA A 417 -28.05 -6.52 -25.80
N VAL A 418 -28.56 -5.93 -24.73
CA VAL A 418 -27.93 -4.70 -24.13
C VAL A 418 -26.50 -4.98 -23.66
N LEU A 419 -26.27 -6.07 -22.93
CA LEU A 419 -24.95 -6.49 -22.51
C LEU A 419 -24.02 -6.75 -23.71
N ARG A 420 -24.54 -7.36 -24.79
CA ARG A 420 -23.75 -7.60 -26.00
C ARG A 420 -23.35 -6.30 -26.69
N ILE A 421 -24.29 -5.34 -26.86
CA ILE A 421 -23.97 -4.02 -27.40
C ILE A 421 -22.93 -3.33 -26.54
N ALA A 422 -23.06 -3.37 -25.21
CA ALA A 422 -22.09 -2.80 -24.28
C ALA A 422 -20.70 -3.39 -24.46
N ALA A 423 -20.59 -4.71 -24.64
CA ALA A 423 -19.33 -5.42 -24.85
C ALA A 423 -18.70 -5.10 -26.21
N ASP A 424 -19.51 -5.15 -27.30
CA ASP A 424 -19.03 -4.97 -28.68
C ASP A 424 -18.55 -3.51 -28.92
N HIS A 425 -19.18 -2.53 -28.25
CA HIS A 425 -18.85 -1.10 -28.39
C HIS A 425 -18.07 -0.50 -27.21
N GLN A 426 -17.77 -1.27 -26.17
CA GLN A 426 -17.05 -0.82 -24.95
C GLN A 426 -17.68 0.41 -24.29
N CYS A 427 -19.02 0.51 -24.31
CA CYS A 427 -19.80 1.67 -23.86
C CYS A 427 -20.65 1.40 -22.61
N GLU A 428 -20.22 0.52 -21.72
CA GLU A 428 -21.02 0.05 -20.56
C GLU A 428 -21.57 1.19 -19.71
N ARG A 429 -20.74 2.22 -19.45
CA ARG A 429 -21.12 3.33 -18.57
C ARG A 429 -22.19 4.22 -19.23
N GLU A 430 -21.92 4.63 -20.46
CA GLU A 430 -22.77 5.54 -21.22
C GLU A 430 -24.12 4.88 -21.56
N LEU A 431 -24.05 3.65 -22.10
CA LEU A 431 -25.23 2.89 -22.45
C LEU A 431 -26.10 2.62 -21.22
N GLY A 432 -25.50 2.19 -20.11
CA GLY A 432 -26.22 1.92 -18.88
C GLY A 432 -26.92 3.14 -18.29
N GLN A 433 -26.28 4.32 -18.33
CA GLN A 433 -26.91 5.56 -17.88
C GLN A 433 -28.06 6.02 -18.81
N THR A 434 -27.83 6.00 -20.10
CA THR A 434 -28.83 6.42 -21.10
C THR A 434 -30.09 5.54 -21.02
N LEU A 435 -29.90 4.21 -20.97
CA LEU A 435 -31.02 3.28 -20.90
C LEU A 435 -31.76 3.38 -19.57
N LEU A 436 -31.06 3.63 -18.46
CA LEU A 436 -31.71 3.77 -17.15
C LEU A 436 -32.58 5.03 -17.11
N LEU A 437 -32.12 6.16 -17.65
CA LEU A 437 -32.93 7.37 -17.77
C LEU A 437 -34.17 7.15 -18.63
N GLN A 438 -34.05 6.44 -19.77
CA GLN A 438 -35.17 6.11 -20.64
C GLN A 438 -36.16 5.15 -19.94
N ALA A 439 -35.66 4.14 -19.23
CA ALA A 439 -36.48 3.19 -18.49
C ALA A 439 -37.25 3.82 -17.32
N GLN A 440 -36.70 4.83 -16.68
CA GLN A 440 -37.35 5.60 -15.61
C GLN A 440 -38.46 6.53 -16.16
N ALA A 441 -38.40 6.87 -17.44
CA ALA A 441 -39.47 7.60 -18.15
C ALA A 441 -40.52 6.67 -18.83
N ASP A 442 -40.60 5.41 -18.36
CA ASP A 442 -41.48 4.33 -18.89
C ASP A 442 -41.28 4.04 -20.40
N ALA A 443 -40.11 4.38 -20.96
CA ALA A 443 -39.79 4.20 -22.37
C ALA A 443 -38.64 3.21 -22.56
N LEU A 444 -38.83 1.93 -22.23
CA LEU A 444 -37.87 0.88 -22.57
C LEU A 444 -37.72 0.77 -24.09
N PRO A 445 -36.56 1.07 -24.69
CA PRO A 445 -36.41 1.00 -26.14
C PRO A 445 -36.53 -0.46 -26.64
N SER A 446 -37.13 -0.61 -27.81
CA SER A 446 -37.22 -1.93 -28.44
C SER A 446 -35.85 -2.46 -28.86
N LEU A 447 -35.68 -3.79 -28.87
CA LEU A 447 -34.45 -4.41 -29.32
C LEU A 447 -34.04 -3.97 -30.73
N LYS A 448 -35.04 -3.82 -31.63
CA LYS A 448 -34.80 -3.39 -33.01
C LYS A 448 -34.27 -1.97 -33.09
N SER A 449 -34.81 -1.03 -32.27
CA SER A 449 -34.32 0.36 -32.22
C SER A 449 -32.92 0.46 -31.67
N LEU A 450 -32.61 -0.29 -30.60
CA LEU A 450 -31.27 -0.37 -30.03
C LEU A 450 -30.25 -0.90 -31.03
N GLN A 451 -30.54 -2.04 -31.66
CA GLN A 451 -29.65 -2.63 -32.66
C GLN A 451 -29.42 -1.70 -33.84
N ALA A 452 -30.49 -1.05 -34.35
CA ALA A 452 -30.37 -0.09 -35.45
C ALA A 452 -29.50 1.15 -35.08
N GLN A 453 -29.60 1.61 -33.85
CA GLN A 453 -28.81 2.75 -33.37
C GLN A 453 -27.30 2.44 -33.30
N TYR A 454 -26.96 1.23 -32.88
CA TYR A 454 -25.54 0.83 -32.71
C TYR A 454 -24.95 0.18 -33.96
N LEU A 455 -25.73 -0.50 -34.82
CA LEU A 455 -25.27 -0.97 -36.13
C LEU A 455 -24.90 0.20 -37.05
N LYS A 456 -25.59 1.33 -36.98
CA LYS A 456 -25.25 2.54 -37.77
C LYS A 456 -23.93 3.20 -37.35
N LYS A 457 -23.44 2.96 -36.13
CA LYS A 457 -22.14 3.49 -35.68
C LYS A 457 -20.94 2.69 -36.14
N GLN A 458 -21.14 1.47 -36.70
CA GLN A 458 -20.07 0.64 -37.23
C GLN A 458 -19.72 0.93 -38.68
N ASP A 459 -20.47 1.78 -39.36
CA ASP A 459 -20.26 2.05 -40.77
C ASP A 459 -19.36 3.23 -41.04
N GLN A 460 -18.41 2.89 -41.86
CA GLN A 460 -17.52 3.65 -42.69
C GLN A 460 -16.28 4.19 -41.97
N PRO A 461 -15.13 3.52 -42.17
CA PRO A 461 -13.92 4.32 -42.26
C PRO A 461 -14.17 5.34 -43.34
N GLU A 462 -14.06 6.62 -43.02
CA GLU A 462 -13.90 7.65 -44.06
C GLU A 462 -12.72 7.22 -44.93
N LEU A 463 -13.03 6.54 -46.04
CA LEU A 463 -12.08 6.34 -47.10
C LEU A 463 -11.85 7.74 -47.67
N ILE A 464 -10.86 8.44 -47.15
CA ILE A 464 -10.29 9.61 -47.78
C ILE A 464 -9.61 9.09 -49.03
N THR A 465 -10.38 8.90 -50.09
CA THR A 465 -9.85 8.69 -51.43
C THR A 465 -9.23 10.02 -51.85
N LYS A 466 -7.94 10.18 -51.63
CA LYS A 466 -7.20 11.16 -52.42
C LYS A 466 -7.23 10.66 -53.86
N GLN A 467 -8.07 11.25 -54.67
CA GLN A 467 -7.96 11.10 -56.11
C GLN A 467 -6.56 11.58 -56.48
N HIS A 468 -5.75 10.68 -57.03
CA HIS A 468 -4.48 11.07 -57.65
C HIS A 468 -4.80 11.93 -58.89
N ASP A 469 -4.00 12.95 -59.07
CA ASP A 469 -4.15 13.82 -60.24
C ASP A 469 -3.97 12.94 -61.51
N ILE A 470 -4.83 13.16 -62.53
CA ILE A 470 -4.78 12.38 -63.78
C ILE A 470 -3.38 12.45 -64.41
N ALA A 471 -2.66 13.55 -64.23
CA ALA A 471 -1.28 13.76 -64.62
C ALA A 471 -0.28 12.75 -64.01
N ASP A 472 -0.60 12.13 -62.88
CA ASP A 472 0.26 11.09 -62.26
C ASP A 472 0.11 9.75 -62.96
N TYR A 473 -1.00 9.51 -63.65
CA TYR A 473 -1.19 8.29 -64.47
C TYR A 473 -0.47 8.40 -65.80
N ASP A 474 -0.31 9.61 -66.37
CA ASP A 474 0.49 9.82 -67.57
C ASP A 474 1.98 9.46 -67.37
N LYS A 475 2.49 9.64 -66.16
CA LYS A 475 3.85 9.21 -65.79
C LYS A 475 4.06 7.67 -65.82
N LEU A 476 2.99 6.90 -65.61
CA LEU A 476 3.02 5.45 -65.71
C LEU A 476 3.09 4.99 -67.19
N LEU A 477 2.43 5.73 -68.07
CA LEU A 477 2.47 5.47 -69.52
C LEU A 477 3.82 5.79 -70.16
N SER A 478 4.60 6.69 -69.58
CA SER A 478 5.94 7.05 -70.09
C SER A 478 7.05 6.08 -69.70
N GLY A 479 6.76 5.05 -68.90
CA GLY A 479 7.75 4.01 -68.48
C GLY A 479 8.85 4.52 -67.55
N CYS A 480 8.77 5.76 -67.08
CA CYS A 480 9.74 6.33 -66.14
C CYS A 480 9.34 6.02 -64.70
N TRP A 481 9.87 4.95 -64.16
CA TRP A 481 9.80 4.65 -62.70
C TRP A 481 10.67 5.65 -61.97
N ILE A 482 10.07 6.57 -61.25
CA ILE A 482 10.79 7.49 -60.37
C ILE A 482 11.38 6.67 -59.24
N LYS A 483 12.70 6.49 -59.22
CA LYS A 483 13.41 5.97 -58.07
C LYS A 483 13.14 6.89 -56.87
N PRO A 484 12.66 6.41 -55.72
CA PRO A 484 12.48 7.27 -54.58
C PRO A 484 13.85 7.82 -54.18
N HIS A 485 13.91 9.13 -54.07
CA HIS A 485 15.07 9.84 -53.52
C HIS A 485 15.19 9.48 -52.05
N ILE A 486 16.10 8.52 -51.74
CA ILE A 486 16.46 8.21 -50.35
C ILE A 486 17.38 9.31 -49.85
N GLN A 487 16.79 10.34 -49.21
CA GLN A 487 17.55 11.11 -48.27
C GLN A 487 17.72 10.30 -47.00
N GLY A 488 18.96 10.17 -46.60
CA GLY A 488 19.43 9.24 -45.57
C GLY A 488 18.67 9.36 -44.23
N GLY A 489 18.16 8.23 -43.80
CA GLY A 489 17.68 7.95 -42.47
C GLY A 489 17.81 6.44 -42.26
N SER A 490 18.82 6.04 -41.52
CA SER A 490 19.08 4.66 -41.12
C SER A 490 17.88 4.10 -40.39
N VAL A 491 17.18 3.14 -40.98
CA VAL A 491 16.25 2.26 -40.29
C VAL A 491 16.89 0.91 -40.16
N CYS A 492 17.36 0.59 -38.98
CA CYS A 492 17.71 -0.78 -38.60
C CYS A 492 16.47 -1.67 -38.60
N LEU A 493 16.38 -2.57 -39.55
CA LEU A 493 15.55 -3.77 -39.48
C LEU A 493 16.29 -4.80 -38.63
N SER A 494 15.79 -5.12 -37.45
CA SER A 494 16.14 -6.32 -36.72
C SER A 494 15.10 -7.42 -37.02
N ARG A 495 15.61 -8.55 -37.41
CA ARG A 495 14.87 -9.83 -37.53
C ARG A 495 14.34 -10.31 -36.20
#